data_9fbb23e50c36a6d4c2a7cbd3689be6a7
#
_entry.id   9fbb23e50c36a6d4c2a7cbd3689be6a7
#
_cell.length_a   1.000
_cell.length_b   1.000
_cell.length_c   1.000
_cell.angle_alpha   90.00
_cell.angle_beta   90.00
_cell.angle_gamma   90.00
#
_symmetry.space_group_name_H-M   'P 1'
#
loop_
_entity.id
_entity.type
_entity.pdbx_description
1 polymer ?
#
loop_
_entity_poly.entity_id
_entity_poly.type
_entity_poly.pdbx_seq_one_letter_code
_entity_poly.pdbx_strand_id
1 'polypeptide(L)'
;MTIMKSENLSISAEKFLLPVSVADIEQAAARILGHVERTPLVRSDFLSQRHGAPVHLKLETLQPIGAFKLRGAMNAILSLDDEARGRGLVTASTGNHGRAVAYAARKLSIPATVCMSSLVPANKVEAIRALGADIRIVGRSQDDAQEEVERLTGSNGLTSIPPFDDVNVVAGQGTIGIEVVEDMPDLQTILIPLSGGGLAGGIAVAVKALKPQARIIGISMERGAAMHASVSAGKPVPVREEETLADSLGGGIGLENRVTFALCHSLLDEIVLVSEAEIAAGIRHAAREEGLIVEGAGAVGFAAILSGKIKITGPTALIVSGGNIDPAIHKTIVDGAVA
;
A
#
# COMPACT_ATOMS: atom_id res chain seq x y z
N MET A 1 44.03 -43.63 -3.28
CA MET A 1 44.42 -42.19 -3.22
C MET A 1 43.76 -41.49 -4.39
N THR A 2 42.53 -41.02 -4.20
CA THR A 2 41.72 -40.46 -5.24
C THR A 2 41.30 -39.08 -4.77
N ILE A 3 41.77 -38.05 -5.48
CA ILE A 3 41.54 -36.65 -5.18
C ILE A 3 40.16 -36.28 -5.73
N MET A 4 39.23 -35.97 -4.87
CA MET A 4 37.96 -35.32 -5.28
C MET A 4 38.19 -33.83 -5.47
N LYS A 5 38.00 -33.35 -6.70
CA LYS A 5 37.95 -31.93 -7.03
C LYS A 5 36.62 -31.38 -6.51
N SER A 6 36.68 -30.38 -5.66
CA SER A 6 35.55 -29.54 -5.28
C SER A 6 35.23 -28.62 -6.46
N GLU A 7 34.11 -28.82 -7.15
CA GLU A 7 33.55 -27.84 -8.09
C GLU A 7 32.92 -26.72 -7.29
N ASN A 8 33.57 -25.58 -7.28
CA ASN A 8 32.98 -24.30 -6.89
C ASN A 8 31.93 -23.91 -7.91
N LEU A 9 30.66 -24.12 -7.60
CA LEU A 9 29.54 -23.48 -8.26
C LEU A 9 29.55 -21.98 -7.88
N SER A 10 30.25 -21.18 -8.67
CA SER A 10 30.04 -19.73 -8.69
C SER A 10 28.68 -19.46 -9.36
N ILE A 11 27.64 -19.36 -8.55
CA ILE A 11 26.39 -18.76 -9.01
C ILE A 11 26.72 -17.28 -9.25
N SER A 12 26.84 -16.90 -10.51
CA SER A 12 26.90 -15.51 -10.92
C SER A 12 25.57 -14.88 -10.48
N ALA A 13 25.63 -14.01 -9.48
CA ALA A 13 24.52 -13.15 -9.12
C ALA A 13 24.31 -12.20 -10.31
N GLU A 14 23.49 -12.60 -11.28
CA GLU A 14 22.86 -11.64 -12.17
C GLU A 14 22.11 -10.67 -11.27
N LYS A 15 22.63 -9.45 -11.18
CA LYS A 15 21.94 -8.34 -10.53
C LYS A 15 20.63 -8.13 -11.30
N PHE A 16 19.54 -8.74 -10.83
CA PHE A 16 18.21 -8.43 -11.32
C PHE A 16 18.04 -6.91 -11.18
N LEU A 17 17.96 -6.22 -12.29
CA LEU A 17 17.70 -4.79 -12.29
C LEU A 17 16.27 -4.61 -11.81
N LEU A 18 16.09 -4.07 -10.60
CA LEU A 18 14.76 -3.81 -10.04
C LEU A 18 14.05 -2.78 -10.92
N PRO A 19 12.72 -2.91 -11.13
CA PRO A 19 11.95 -1.99 -11.96
C PRO A 19 11.86 -0.57 -11.42
N VAL A 20 12.16 -0.37 -10.12
CA VAL A 20 12.22 0.93 -9.45
C VAL A 20 13.50 0.98 -8.62
N SER A 21 14.25 2.07 -8.69
CA SER A 21 15.46 2.33 -7.92
C SER A 21 15.23 3.35 -6.79
N VAL A 22 16.18 3.45 -5.86
CA VAL A 22 16.15 4.51 -4.84
C VAL A 22 16.22 5.91 -5.46
N ALA A 23 16.94 6.07 -6.57
CA ALA A 23 17.01 7.35 -7.28
C ALA A 23 15.65 7.78 -7.85
N ASP A 24 14.83 6.83 -8.32
CA ASP A 24 13.45 7.12 -8.74
C ASP A 24 12.59 7.59 -7.55
N ILE A 25 12.80 7.02 -6.37
CA ILE A 25 12.10 7.40 -5.14
C ILE A 25 12.54 8.79 -4.65
N GLU A 26 13.83 9.11 -4.73
CA GLU A 26 14.37 10.44 -4.41
C GLU A 26 13.80 11.51 -5.36
N GLN A 27 13.72 11.21 -6.65
CA GLN A 27 13.05 12.09 -7.62
C GLN A 27 11.56 12.24 -7.32
N ALA A 28 10.88 11.16 -6.92
CA ALA A 28 9.50 11.20 -6.50
C ALA A 28 9.33 12.09 -5.26
N ALA A 29 10.20 11.96 -4.25
CA ALA A 29 10.16 12.79 -3.05
C ALA A 29 10.29 14.28 -3.37
N ALA A 30 11.24 14.64 -4.25
CA ALA A 30 11.38 16.02 -4.74
C ALA A 30 10.14 16.51 -5.51
N ARG A 31 9.55 15.63 -6.33
CA ARG A 31 8.40 15.98 -7.17
C ARG A 31 7.11 16.20 -6.35
N ILE A 32 6.86 15.40 -5.32
CA ILE A 32 5.64 15.51 -4.51
C ILE A 32 5.78 16.49 -3.34
N LEU A 33 6.94 17.09 -3.15
CA LEU A 33 7.18 18.08 -2.08
C LEU A 33 6.17 19.24 -2.17
N GLY A 34 5.48 19.54 -1.05
CA GLY A 34 4.41 20.55 -0.97
C GLY A 34 3.06 20.10 -1.57
N HIS A 35 2.97 18.89 -2.10
CA HIS A 35 1.72 18.31 -2.61
C HIS A 35 1.13 17.27 -1.68
N VAL A 36 1.95 16.62 -0.87
CA VAL A 36 1.58 15.63 0.13
C VAL A 36 2.20 16.00 1.49
N GLU A 37 1.70 15.40 2.56
CA GLU A 37 2.25 15.61 3.90
C GLU A 37 3.44 14.68 4.17
N ARG A 38 4.53 15.23 4.75
CA ARG A 38 5.50 14.41 5.45
C ARG A 38 4.87 14.00 6.79
N THR A 39 4.31 12.81 6.84
CA THR A 39 3.58 12.35 8.03
C THR A 39 4.55 12.03 9.18
N PRO A 40 4.15 12.22 10.43
CA PRO A 40 5.01 11.94 11.55
C PRO A 40 5.26 10.44 11.75
N LEU A 41 6.45 10.13 12.29
CA LEU A 41 6.81 8.83 12.85
C LEU A 41 6.76 8.98 14.38
N VAL A 42 5.69 8.47 15.02
CA VAL A 42 5.45 8.65 16.46
C VAL A 42 5.72 7.36 17.22
N ARG A 43 6.27 7.47 18.44
CA ARG A 43 6.49 6.31 19.29
C ARG A 43 5.15 5.81 19.86
N SER A 44 4.92 4.50 19.78
CA SER A 44 3.90 3.82 20.57
C SER A 44 4.47 3.45 21.94
N ASP A 45 4.02 4.11 22.98
CA ASP A 45 4.49 3.81 24.34
C ASP A 45 3.97 2.45 24.80
N PHE A 46 2.72 2.11 24.49
CA PHE A 46 2.14 0.83 24.83
C PHE A 46 2.93 -0.35 24.22
N LEU A 47 3.14 -0.34 22.91
CA LEU A 47 3.85 -1.43 22.22
C LEU A 47 5.34 -1.45 22.64
N SER A 48 5.96 -0.30 22.81
CA SER A 48 7.37 -0.22 23.21
C SER A 48 7.59 -0.79 24.61
N GLN A 49 6.71 -0.48 25.56
CA GLN A 49 6.79 -1.03 26.93
C GLN A 49 6.50 -2.53 26.94
N ARG A 50 5.47 -2.96 26.23
CA ARG A 50 5.06 -4.38 26.16
C ARG A 50 6.15 -5.28 25.58
N HIS A 51 6.93 -4.79 24.62
CA HIS A 51 7.93 -5.60 23.92
C HIS A 51 9.38 -5.31 24.37
N GLY A 52 9.61 -4.30 25.19
CA GLY A 52 10.94 -3.93 25.66
C GLY A 52 11.86 -3.37 24.56
N ALA A 53 11.30 -2.91 23.45
CA ALA A 53 12.03 -2.34 22.32
C ALA A 53 11.21 -1.21 21.68
N PRO A 54 11.85 -0.18 21.08
CA PRO A 54 11.13 0.94 20.47
C PRO A 54 10.24 0.48 19.30
N VAL A 55 8.96 0.84 19.37
CA VAL A 55 7.99 0.69 18.26
C VAL A 55 7.48 2.07 17.88
N HIS A 56 7.59 2.41 16.60
CA HIS A 56 7.13 3.69 16.05
C HIS A 56 6.08 3.47 14.97
N LEU A 57 5.11 4.38 14.90
CA LEU A 57 3.98 4.36 13.98
C LEU A 57 4.16 5.46 12.93
N LYS A 58 4.24 5.09 11.65
CA LYS A 58 4.22 6.03 10.52
C LYS A 58 2.78 6.31 10.14
N LEU A 59 2.30 7.51 10.44
CA LEU A 59 0.87 7.84 10.41
C LEU A 59 0.41 8.35 9.03
N GLU A 60 0.31 7.47 8.03
CA GLU A 60 -0.24 7.83 6.72
C GLU A 60 -1.74 8.15 6.75
N THR A 61 -2.42 7.88 7.84
CA THR A 61 -3.79 8.36 8.13
C THR A 61 -3.90 9.88 8.15
N LEU A 62 -2.79 10.59 8.35
CA LEU A 62 -2.73 12.06 8.39
C LEU A 62 -2.55 12.71 7.00
N GLN A 63 -2.46 11.94 5.93
CA GLN A 63 -2.55 12.50 4.58
C GLN A 63 -3.93 13.16 4.38
N PRO A 64 -4.04 14.20 3.52
CA PRO A 64 -5.30 14.92 3.26
C PRO A 64 -6.49 14.03 2.89
N ILE A 65 -6.23 12.87 2.30
CA ILE A 65 -7.27 11.89 1.93
C ILE A 65 -7.42 10.74 2.96
N GLY A 66 -6.72 10.82 4.08
CA GLY A 66 -6.74 9.81 5.13
C GLY A 66 -5.99 8.52 4.82
N ALA A 67 -5.11 8.48 3.80
CA ALA A 67 -4.37 7.28 3.41
C ALA A 67 -3.13 7.59 2.55
N PHE A 68 -2.15 6.68 2.57
CA PHE A 68 -0.86 6.76 1.86
C PHE A 68 -0.98 6.91 0.34
N LYS A 69 -2.10 6.47 -0.24
CA LYS A 69 -2.31 6.40 -1.70
C LYS A 69 -2.07 7.73 -2.41
N LEU A 70 -2.20 8.85 -1.70
CA LEU A 70 -1.97 10.17 -2.26
C LEU A 70 -0.54 10.34 -2.80
N ARG A 71 0.47 9.77 -2.14
CA ARG A 71 1.87 9.89 -2.54
C ARG A 71 2.11 9.33 -3.95
N GLY A 72 1.70 8.08 -4.19
CA GLY A 72 1.86 7.42 -5.48
C GLY A 72 1.00 8.05 -6.57
N ALA A 73 -0.27 8.36 -6.29
CA ALA A 73 -1.14 9.02 -7.25
C ALA A 73 -0.59 10.41 -7.65
N MET A 74 -0.17 11.21 -6.68
CA MET A 74 0.42 12.52 -6.93
C MET A 74 1.70 12.42 -7.76
N ASN A 75 2.61 11.49 -7.40
CA ASN A 75 3.85 11.31 -8.16
C ASN A 75 3.57 10.87 -9.60
N ALA A 76 2.67 9.91 -9.81
CA ALA A 76 2.32 9.43 -11.14
C ALA A 76 1.74 10.58 -12.00
N ILE A 77 0.81 11.37 -11.45
CA ILE A 77 0.19 12.49 -12.16
C ILE A 77 1.20 13.59 -12.47
N LEU A 78 2.07 13.95 -11.54
CA LEU A 78 3.11 14.95 -11.74
C LEU A 78 4.23 14.48 -12.70
N SER A 79 4.36 13.18 -12.94
CA SER A 79 5.30 12.60 -13.91
C SER A 79 4.80 12.66 -15.35
N LEU A 80 3.50 12.92 -15.55
CA LEU A 80 2.92 13.04 -16.89
C LEU A 80 3.37 14.35 -17.56
N ASP A 81 3.51 14.31 -18.88
CA ASP A 81 3.66 15.53 -19.67
C ASP A 81 2.36 16.36 -19.73
N ASP A 82 2.45 17.57 -20.24
CA ASP A 82 1.31 18.50 -20.30
C ASP A 82 0.19 17.98 -21.20
N GLU A 83 0.53 17.25 -22.27
CA GLU A 83 -0.45 16.67 -23.18
C GLU A 83 -1.27 15.57 -22.49
N ALA A 84 -0.60 14.65 -21.81
CA ALA A 84 -1.26 13.57 -21.06
C ALA A 84 -2.13 14.12 -19.92
N ARG A 85 -1.66 15.15 -19.21
CA ARG A 85 -2.45 15.85 -18.19
C ARG A 85 -3.66 16.55 -18.80
N GLY A 86 -3.48 17.23 -19.94
CA GLY A 86 -4.54 17.96 -20.64
C GLY A 86 -5.66 17.06 -21.16
N ARG A 87 -5.38 15.79 -21.49
CA ARG A 87 -6.40 14.82 -21.89
C ARG A 87 -7.30 14.37 -20.72
N GLY A 88 -6.84 14.54 -19.48
CA GLY A 88 -7.55 14.12 -18.28
C GLY A 88 -7.18 12.70 -17.82
N LEU A 89 -7.57 12.40 -16.59
CA LEU A 89 -7.20 11.19 -15.89
C LEU A 89 -8.39 10.22 -15.76
N VAL A 90 -8.09 8.92 -15.66
CA VAL A 90 -9.10 7.91 -15.38
C VAL A 90 -8.55 6.83 -14.46
N THR A 91 -9.40 6.30 -13.56
CA THR A 91 -9.07 5.13 -12.72
C THR A 91 -10.32 4.35 -12.34
N ALA A 92 -10.17 3.07 -12.03
CA ALA A 92 -11.21 2.22 -11.46
C ALA A 92 -10.91 1.96 -9.99
N SER A 93 -11.51 2.76 -9.10
CA SER A 93 -11.35 2.54 -7.64
C SER A 93 -12.39 3.31 -6.85
N THR A 94 -13.00 2.62 -5.88
CA THR A 94 -13.99 3.19 -4.95
C THR A 94 -13.41 3.55 -3.59
N GLY A 95 -12.16 3.14 -3.33
CA GLY A 95 -11.47 3.31 -2.06
C GLY A 95 -10.43 4.43 -2.07
N ASN A 96 -9.36 4.19 -1.33
CA ASN A 96 -8.28 5.15 -1.10
C ASN A 96 -7.59 5.63 -2.38
N HIS A 97 -7.50 4.78 -3.41
CA HIS A 97 -6.87 5.18 -4.66
C HIS A 97 -7.74 6.14 -5.48
N GLY A 98 -9.04 5.87 -5.62
CA GLY A 98 -9.97 6.79 -6.27
C GLY A 98 -10.01 8.16 -5.60
N ARG A 99 -10.02 8.20 -4.25
CA ARG A 99 -9.88 9.45 -3.47
C ARG A 99 -8.56 10.16 -3.77
N ALA A 100 -7.45 9.41 -3.86
CA ALA A 100 -6.13 9.98 -4.13
C ALA A 100 -6.05 10.63 -5.51
N VAL A 101 -6.53 9.93 -6.54
CA VAL A 101 -6.57 10.47 -7.92
C VAL A 101 -7.48 11.69 -8.01
N ALA A 102 -8.70 11.63 -7.45
CA ALA A 102 -9.63 12.75 -7.44
C ALA A 102 -9.06 13.98 -6.72
N TYR A 103 -8.46 13.79 -5.54
CA TYR A 103 -7.84 14.89 -4.79
C TYR A 103 -6.64 15.51 -5.55
N ALA A 104 -5.74 14.67 -6.07
CA ALA A 104 -4.57 15.14 -6.80
C ALA A 104 -4.97 15.88 -8.08
N ALA A 105 -5.91 15.34 -8.85
CA ALA A 105 -6.44 15.96 -10.04
C ALA A 105 -7.05 17.34 -9.74
N ARG A 106 -7.90 17.45 -8.70
CA ARG A 106 -8.46 18.72 -8.24
C ARG A 106 -7.38 19.73 -7.88
N LYS A 107 -6.37 19.30 -7.08
CA LYS A 107 -5.27 20.18 -6.63
C LYS A 107 -4.45 20.71 -7.82
N LEU A 108 -4.35 19.95 -8.89
CA LEU A 108 -3.61 20.29 -10.11
C LEU A 108 -4.50 20.86 -11.23
N SER A 109 -5.80 21.03 -10.98
CA SER A 109 -6.79 21.50 -11.96
C SER A 109 -6.85 20.64 -13.23
N ILE A 110 -6.73 19.31 -13.08
CA ILE A 110 -6.80 18.31 -14.16
C ILE A 110 -8.16 17.62 -14.09
N PRO A 111 -8.90 17.44 -15.21
CA PRO A 111 -10.11 16.63 -15.24
C PRO A 111 -9.82 15.17 -14.83
N ALA A 112 -10.66 14.57 -14.00
CA ALA A 112 -10.52 13.18 -13.60
C ALA A 112 -11.87 12.45 -13.60
N THR A 113 -11.87 11.23 -14.14
CA THR A 113 -13.01 10.32 -14.14
C THR A 113 -12.70 9.11 -13.27
N VAL A 114 -13.61 8.76 -12.36
CA VAL A 114 -13.50 7.54 -11.55
C VAL A 114 -14.61 6.58 -11.95
N CYS A 115 -14.23 5.43 -12.49
CA CYS A 115 -15.14 4.36 -12.89
C CYS A 115 -15.43 3.45 -11.68
N MET A 116 -16.71 3.10 -11.50
CA MET A 116 -17.20 2.31 -10.38
C MET A 116 -18.31 1.38 -10.81
N SER A 117 -18.46 0.23 -10.13
CA SER A 117 -19.62 -0.60 -10.30
C SER A 117 -20.88 -0.01 -9.66
N SER A 118 -22.06 -0.44 -10.12
CA SER A 118 -23.34 -0.01 -9.56
C SER A 118 -23.62 -0.55 -8.14
N LEU A 119 -22.77 -1.46 -7.63
CA LEU A 119 -22.86 -2.03 -6.29
C LEU A 119 -22.14 -1.20 -5.22
N VAL A 120 -21.44 -0.14 -5.62
CA VAL A 120 -20.70 0.72 -4.68
C VAL A 120 -21.67 1.51 -3.80
N PRO A 121 -21.48 1.49 -2.48
CA PRO A 121 -22.30 2.27 -1.55
C PRO A 121 -22.29 3.77 -1.87
N ALA A 122 -23.45 4.41 -1.76
CA ALA A 122 -23.63 5.82 -2.12
C ALA A 122 -22.68 6.76 -1.37
N ASN A 123 -22.37 6.48 -0.10
CA ASN A 123 -21.41 7.27 0.69
C ASN A 123 -20.00 7.26 0.10
N LYS A 124 -19.54 6.14 -0.48
CA LYS A 124 -18.24 6.06 -1.16
C LYS A 124 -18.25 6.86 -2.46
N VAL A 125 -19.34 6.80 -3.23
CA VAL A 125 -19.54 7.58 -4.47
C VAL A 125 -19.49 9.08 -4.16
N GLU A 126 -20.27 9.53 -3.16
CA GLU A 126 -20.34 10.95 -2.78
C GLU A 126 -18.99 11.46 -2.25
N ALA A 127 -18.26 10.65 -1.51
CA ALA A 127 -16.94 11.04 -1.01
C ALA A 127 -15.95 11.36 -2.14
N ILE A 128 -15.98 10.60 -3.25
CA ILE A 128 -15.12 10.86 -4.42
C ILE A 128 -15.66 12.03 -5.25
N ARG A 129 -16.99 12.14 -5.42
CA ARG A 129 -17.63 13.29 -6.09
C ARG A 129 -17.30 14.61 -5.40
N ALA A 130 -17.32 14.64 -4.07
CA ALA A 130 -16.96 15.81 -3.26
C ALA A 130 -15.50 16.26 -3.47
N LEU A 131 -14.62 15.37 -3.92
CA LEU A 131 -13.26 15.69 -4.31
C LEU A 131 -13.14 16.26 -5.74
N GLY A 132 -14.26 16.36 -6.47
CA GLY A 132 -14.32 17.02 -7.77
C GLY A 132 -14.11 16.12 -8.99
N ALA A 133 -14.08 14.79 -8.83
CA ALA A 133 -13.99 13.87 -9.96
C ALA A 133 -15.37 13.60 -10.57
N ASP A 134 -15.41 13.42 -11.88
CA ASP A 134 -16.55 12.85 -12.58
C ASP A 134 -16.68 11.35 -12.23
N ILE A 135 -17.92 10.92 -11.95
CA ILE A 135 -18.21 9.54 -11.59
C ILE A 135 -18.87 8.83 -12.77
N ARG A 136 -18.29 7.71 -13.15
CA ARG A 136 -18.84 6.82 -14.18
C ARG A 136 -19.24 5.50 -13.53
N ILE A 137 -20.56 5.28 -13.42
CA ILE A 137 -21.11 4.03 -12.88
C ILE A 137 -21.36 3.08 -14.03
N VAL A 138 -20.71 1.92 -14.04
CA VAL A 138 -20.80 0.90 -15.10
C VAL A 138 -20.81 -0.51 -14.50
N GLY A 139 -21.58 -1.40 -15.10
CA GLY A 139 -21.61 -2.81 -14.73
C GLY A 139 -21.92 -3.08 -13.26
N ARG A 140 -21.47 -4.25 -12.78
CA ARG A 140 -21.72 -4.74 -11.42
C ARG A 140 -20.47 -5.29 -10.72
N SER A 141 -19.32 -5.24 -11.37
CA SER A 141 -18.04 -5.75 -10.84
C SER A 141 -16.94 -4.69 -10.93
N GLN A 142 -15.83 -4.95 -10.28
CA GLN A 142 -14.61 -4.14 -10.42
C GLN A 142 -14.02 -4.32 -11.83
N ASP A 143 -14.18 -5.51 -12.43
CA ASP A 143 -13.71 -5.79 -13.78
C ASP A 143 -14.48 -4.95 -14.82
N ASP A 144 -15.81 -4.81 -14.70
CA ASP A 144 -16.59 -3.92 -15.57
C ASP A 144 -16.09 -2.46 -15.49
N ALA A 145 -15.75 -2.00 -14.27
CA ALA A 145 -15.21 -0.67 -14.09
C ALA A 145 -13.80 -0.52 -14.71
N GLN A 146 -12.99 -1.56 -14.68
CA GLN A 146 -11.67 -1.58 -15.31
C GLN A 146 -11.77 -1.62 -16.83
N GLU A 147 -12.68 -2.39 -17.41
CA GLU A 147 -12.97 -2.39 -18.86
C GLU A 147 -13.38 -0.98 -19.35
N GLU A 148 -14.16 -0.26 -18.55
CA GLU A 148 -14.51 1.14 -18.90
C GLU A 148 -13.30 2.07 -18.85
N VAL A 149 -12.36 1.88 -17.91
CA VAL A 149 -11.07 2.61 -17.89
C VAL A 149 -10.32 2.35 -19.20
N GLU A 150 -10.19 1.09 -19.61
CA GLU A 150 -9.50 0.71 -20.85
C GLU A 150 -10.17 1.33 -22.08
N ARG A 151 -11.51 1.29 -22.13
CA ARG A 151 -12.28 1.93 -23.19
C ARG A 151 -12.04 3.44 -23.26
N LEU A 152 -12.08 4.14 -22.10
CA LEU A 152 -11.86 5.59 -22.04
C LEU A 152 -10.41 5.97 -22.38
N THR A 153 -9.46 5.13 -22.02
CA THR A 153 -8.05 5.30 -22.41
C THR A 153 -7.88 5.15 -23.92
N GLY A 154 -8.46 4.08 -24.51
CA GLY A 154 -8.33 3.82 -25.94
C GLY A 154 -9.12 4.77 -26.84
N SER A 155 -10.37 5.10 -26.48
CA SER A 155 -11.26 5.89 -27.33
C SER A 155 -11.21 7.39 -27.09
N ASN A 156 -10.95 7.82 -25.85
CA ASN A 156 -10.93 9.23 -25.44
C ASN A 156 -9.53 9.76 -25.12
N GLY A 157 -8.52 8.86 -25.12
CA GLY A 157 -7.14 9.22 -24.84
C GLY A 157 -6.88 9.63 -23.40
N LEU A 158 -7.78 9.30 -22.44
CA LEU A 158 -7.56 9.60 -21.02
C LEU A 158 -6.35 8.83 -20.49
N THR A 159 -5.65 9.43 -19.54
CA THR A 159 -4.50 8.79 -18.92
C THR A 159 -4.92 7.97 -17.71
N SER A 160 -4.71 6.65 -17.77
CA SER A 160 -4.99 5.75 -16.65
C SER A 160 -3.95 5.90 -15.55
N ILE A 161 -4.41 6.00 -14.29
CA ILE A 161 -3.56 5.99 -13.10
C ILE A 161 -3.83 4.70 -12.33
N PRO A 162 -2.93 3.70 -12.43
CA PRO A 162 -3.08 2.40 -11.76
C PRO A 162 -2.97 2.50 -10.23
N PRO A 163 -3.61 1.60 -9.48
CA PRO A 163 -3.60 1.65 -8.02
C PRO A 163 -2.29 1.20 -7.36
N PHE A 164 -1.42 0.45 -8.05
CA PHE A 164 -0.18 -0.10 -7.51
C PHE A 164 0.87 -0.48 -8.55
N ASP A 165 0.54 -1.19 -9.64
CA ASP A 165 1.53 -1.79 -10.56
C ASP A 165 2.02 -0.79 -11.61
N ASP A 166 2.68 0.26 -11.14
CA ASP A 166 3.25 1.34 -11.96
C ASP A 166 4.50 1.89 -11.28
N VAL A 167 5.56 2.15 -12.06
CA VAL A 167 6.86 2.60 -11.53
C VAL A 167 6.76 3.94 -10.80
N ASN A 168 5.95 4.87 -11.30
CA ASN A 168 5.79 6.18 -10.68
C ASN A 168 4.91 6.10 -9.42
N VAL A 169 3.87 5.25 -9.43
CA VAL A 169 3.06 4.99 -8.23
C VAL A 169 3.93 4.37 -7.14
N VAL A 170 4.70 3.33 -7.46
CA VAL A 170 5.61 2.66 -6.51
C VAL A 170 6.67 3.62 -5.99
N ALA A 171 7.30 4.42 -6.85
CA ALA A 171 8.29 5.42 -6.43
C ALA A 171 7.69 6.44 -5.45
N GLY A 172 6.47 6.93 -5.71
CA GLY A 172 5.75 7.81 -4.79
C GLY A 172 5.50 7.18 -3.43
N GLN A 173 5.10 5.91 -3.37
CA GLN A 173 4.90 5.18 -2.11
C GLN A 173 6.22 4.94 -1.38
N GLY A 174 7.31 4.73 -2.12
CA GLY A 174 8.66 4.52 -1.57
C GLY A 174 9.19 5.70 -0.76
N THR A 175 8.69 6.92 -0.98
CA THR A 175 9.06 8.11 -0.20
C THR A 175 8.82 7.95 1.30
N ILE A 176 7.84 7.11 1.70
CA ILE A 176 7.62 6.74 3.09
C ILE A 176 8.85 6.05 3.68
N GLY A 177 9.49 5.17 2.90
CA GLY A 177 10.69 4.45 3.34
C GLY A 177 11.88 5.38 3.59
N ILE A 178 12.08 6.40 2.74
CA ILE A 178 13.10 7.43 2.96
C ILE A 178 12.80 8.17 4.29
N GLU A 179 11.59 8.68 4.47
CA GLU A 179 11.18 9.41 5.66
C GLU A 179 11.37 8.56 6.94
N VAL A 180 11.00 7.27 6.90
CA VAL A 180 11.18 6.38 8.06
C VAL A 180 12.65 6.18 8.40
N VAL A 181 13.53 5.98 7.41
CA VAL A 181 14.97 5.80 7.66
C VAL A 181 15.63 7.08 8.16
N GLU A 182 15.20 8.25 7.68
CA GLU A 182 15.68 9.56 8.19
C GLU A 182 15.25 9.79 9.63
N ASP A 183 13.98 9.51 9.96
CA ASP A 183 13.43 9.74 11.31
C ASP A 183 13.86 8.66 12.32
N MET A 184 14.30 7.48 11.85
CA MET A 184 14.71 6.32 12.66
C MET A 184 16.00 5.67 12.11
N PRO A 185 17.17 6.30 12.33
CA PRO A 185 18.44 5.82 11.80
C PRO A 185 18.87 4.43 12.30
N ASP A 186 18.33 3.99 13.42
CA ASP A 186 18.56 2.68 14.05
C ASP A 186 17.51 1.62 13.68
N LEU A 187 16.68 1.86 12.67
CA LEU A 187 15.65 0.95 12.17
C LEU A 187 16.20 -0.47 11.95
N GLN A 188 15.57 -1.46 12.58
CA GLN A 188 15.89 -2.88 12.40
C GLN A 188 14.78 -3.67 11.70
N THR A 189 13.52 -3.27 11.90
CA THR A 189 12.38 -3.96 11.30
C THR A 189 11.34 -2.94 10.83
N ILE A 190 10.74 -3.18 9.67
CA ILE A 190 9.60 -2.40 9.20
C ILE A 190 8.44 -3.33 8.83
N LEU A 191 7.25 -2.99 9.34
CA LEU A 191 6.01 -3.73 9.15
C LEU A 191 5.10 -2.96 8.20
N ILE A 192 4.75 -3.59 7.07
CA ILE A 192 4.08 -2.89 5.96
C ILE A 192 2.82 -3.66 5.54
N PRO A 193 1.63 -3.03 5.50
CA PRO A 193 0.43 -3.62 4.92
C PRO A 193 0.66 -4.02 3.46
N LEU A 194 0.29 -5.26 3.11
CA LEU A 194 0.57 -5.88 1.81
C LEU A 194 -0.71 -6.31 1.09
N SER A 195 -0.97 -5.69 -0.04
CA SER A 195 -1.99 -6.05 -1.03
C SER A 195 -1.33 -6.18 -2.41
N GLY A 196 -1.65 -5.32 -3.38
CA GLY A 196 -1.04 -5.25 -4.72
C GLY A 196 0.45 -4.91 -4.76
N GLY A 197 1.08 -4.67 -3.62
CA GLY A 197 2.54 -4.55 -3.49
C GLY A 197 3.14 -3.17 -3.71
N GLY A 198 2.37 -2.17 -4.17
CA GLY A 198 2.94 -0.83 -4.46
C GLY A 198 3.54 -0.13 -3.24
N LEU A 199 2.86 -0.21 -2.08
CA LEU A 199 3.38 0.32 -0.81
C LEU A 199 4.60 -0.46 -0.35
N ALA A 200 4.45 -1.78 -0.22
CA ALA A 200 5.51 -2.63 0.32
C ALA A 200 6.75 -2.66 -0.59
N GLY A 201 6.56 -2.77 -1.91
CA GLY A 201 7.65 -2.75 -2.87
C GLY A 201 8.40 -1.41 -2.87
N GLY A 202 7.67 -0.30 -2.88
CA GLY A 202 8.30 1.04 -2.85
C GLY A 202 9.11 1.29 -1.57
N ILE A 203 8.52 1.01 -0.40
CA ILE A 203 9.22 1.13 0.90
C ILE A 203 10.42 0.19 0.93
N ALA A 204 10.27 -1.05 0.45
CA ALA A 204 11.34 -2.05 0.44
C ALA A 204 12.55 -1.59 -0.40
N VAL A 205 12.33 -0.99 -1.57
CA VAL A 205 13.41 -0.40 -2.38
C VAL A 205 14.19 0.65 -1.59
N ALA A 206 13.49 1.61 -0.99
CA ALA A 206 14.13 2.68 -0.22
C ALA A 206 14.88 2.13 1.00
N VAL A 207 14.22 1.28 1.79
CA VAL A 207 14.80 0.75 3.04
C VAL A 207 15.98 -0.17 2.74
N LYS A 208 15.91 -1.09 1.78
CA LYS A 208 17.05 -1.97 1.44
C LYS A 208 18.23 -1.21 0.86
N ALA A 209 18.02 -0.11 0.14
CA ALA A 209 19.10 0.75 -0.35
C ALA A 209 19.80 1.50 0.79
N LEU A 210 19.05 2.03 1.75
CA LEU A 210 19.58 2.88 2.83
C LEU A 210 19.96 2.08 4.09
N LYS A 211 19.28 0.97 4.36
CA LYS A 211 19.44 0.08 5.52
C LYS A 211 19.36 -1.39 5.07
N PRO A 212 20.38 -1.93 4.38
CA PRO A 212 20.33 -3.28 3.80
C PRO A 212 20.02 -4.41 4.80
N GLN A 213 20.38 -4.20 6.08
CA GLN A 213 20.17 -5.18 7.15
C GLN A 213 18.79 -5.09 7.80
N ALA A 214 18.01 -4.03 7.53
CA ALA A 214 16.67 -3.92 8.07
C ALA A 214 15.76 -5.00 7.50
N ARG A 215 14.99 -5.64 8.39
CA ARG A 215 14.03 -6.68 8.04
C ARG A 215 12.73 -6.06 7.57
N ILE A 216 12.24 -6.49 6.42
CA ILE A 216 11.02 -5.97 5.81
C ILE A 216 9.95 -7.06 5.84
N ILE A 217 8.86 -6.81 6.57
CA ILE A 217 7.78 -7.76 6.74
C ILE A 217 6.51 -7.20 6.11
N GLY A 218 6.01 -7.88 5.07
CA GLY A 218 4.69 -7.63 4.52
C GLY A 218 3.60 -8.29 5.37
N ILE A 219 2.49 -7.59 5.62
CA ILE A 219 1.39 -8.15 6.41
C ILE A 219 0.10 -8.05 5.61
N SER A 220 -0.59 -9.18 5.46
CA SER A 220 -1.85 -9.29 4.74
C SER A 220 -2.89 -10.07 5.56
N MET A 221 -4.14 -10.08 5.09
CA MET A 221 -5.19 -10.93 5.64
C MET A 221 -5.03 -12.39 5.18
N GLU A 222 -5.57 -13.32 5.93
CA GLU A 222 -5.60 -14.75 5.56
C GLU A 222 -6.51 -15.01 4.35
N ARG A 223 -7.55 -14.20 4.18
CA ARG A 223 -8.54 -14.34 3.11
C ARG A 223 -8.08 -13.62 1.84
N GLY A 224 -7.86 -14.36 0.76
CA GLY A 224 -7.54 -13.78 -0.55
C GLY A 224 -6.22 -13.04 -0.64
N ALA A 225 -5.18 -13.45 0.09
CA ALA A 225 -3.84 -12.84 0.12
C ALA A 225 -3.08 -13.07 -1.20
N ALA A 226 -3.41 -12.30 -2.24
CA ALA A 226 -2.94 -12.51 -3.61
C ALA A 226 -1.42 -12.42 -3.77
N MET A 227 -0.77 -11.43 -3.14
CA MET A 227 0.69 -11.30 -3.20
C MET A 227 1.39 -12.45 -2.47
N HIS A 228 0.88 -12.88 -1.31
CA HIS A 228 1.42 -14.02 -0.59
C HIS A 228 1.33 -15.31 -1.43
N ALA A 229 0.17 -15.58 -2.02
CA ALA A 229 -0.02 -16.74 -2.90
C ALA A 229 0.92 -16.69 -4.12
N SER A 230 1.08 -15.51 -4.73
CA SER A 230 1.93 -15.30 -5.90
C SER A 230 3.41 -15.47 -5.56
N VAL A 231 3.88 -14.91 -4.44
CA VAL A 231 5.27 -15.08 -3.97
C VAL A 231 5.55 -16.56 -3.68
N SER A 232 4.62 -17.25 -3.01
CA SER A 232 4.75 -18.70 -2.74
C SER A 232 4.78 -19.56 -4.02
N ALA A 233 4.07 -19.13 -5.07
CA ALA A 233 4.04 -19.79 -6.38
C ALA A 233 5.22 -19.40 -7.29
N GLY A 234 6.01 -18.38 -6.93
CA GLY A 234 7.08 -17.83 -7.78
C GLY A 234 6.61 -17.06 -9.00
N LYS A 235 5.32 -16.78 -9.11
CA LYS A 235 4.67 -16.03 -10.21
C LYS A 235 3.31 -15.49 -9.79
N PRO A 236 2.79 -14.44 -10.43
CA PRO A 236 1.41 -14.02 -10.23
C PRO A 236 0.41 -15.16 -10.45
N VAL A 237 -0.51 -15.35 -9.50
CA VAL A 237 -1.57 -16.36 -9.57
C VAL A 237 -2.93 -15.73 -9.22
N PRO A 238 -4.03 -16.25 -9.78
CA PRO A 238 -5.35 -15.82 -9.41
C PRO A 238 -5.70 -16.29 -8.00
N VAL A 239 -6.40 -15.46 -7.25
CA VAL A 239 -6.97 -15.81 -5.95
C VAL A 239 -8.45 -15.48 -5.96
N ARG A 240 -9.23 -16.20 -5.16
CA ARG A 240 -10.61 -15.85 -4.91
C ARG A 240 -10.66 -14.64 -3.96
N GLU A 241 -11.37 -13.61 -4.35
CA GLU A 241 -11.67 -12.49 -3.47
C GLU A 241 -12.73 -12.90 -2.43
N GLU A 242 -12.47 -12.57 -1.17
CA GLU A 242 -13.33 -12.88 -0.05
C GLU A 242 -13.57 -11.62 0.80
N GLU A 243 -14.72 -11.58 1.47
CA GLU A 243 -15.01 -10.48 2.40
C GLU A 243 -14.03 -10.45 3.57
N THR A 244 -13.50 -9.26 3.88
CA THR A 244 -12.53 -9.02 4.94
C THR A 244 -12.71 -7.63 5.54
N LEU A 245 -12.39 -7.48 6.82
CA LEU A 245 -12.30 -6.16 7.47
C LEU A 245 -11.19 -5.29 6.85
N ALA A 246 -10.19 -5.92 6.25
CA ALA A 246 -9.11 -5.24 5.52
C ALA A 246 -9.44 -5.10 4.03
N ASP A 247 -10.64 -4.61 3.70
CA ASP A 247 -11.16 -4.48 2.33
C ASP A 247 -10.20 -3.82 1.35
N SER A 248 -9.44 -2.84 1.79
CA SER A 248 -8.41 -2.16 0.98
C SER A 248 -7.19 -3.03 0.65
N LEU A 249 -7.05 -4.22 1.23
CA LEU A 249 -6.03 -5.22 0.88
C LEU A 249 -6.58 -6.30 -0.06
N GLY A 250 -7.89 -6.37 -0.26
CA GLY A 250 -8.56 -7.32 -1.15
C GLY A 250 -8.22 -7.10 -2.63
N GLY A 251 -8.60 -8.09 -3.43
CA GLY A 251 -8.39 -8.11 -4.87
C GLY A 251 -7.09 -8.79 -5.32
N GLY A 252 -7.05 -9.15 -6.62
CA GLY A 252 -5.89 -9.74 -7.27
C GLY A 252 -4.77 -8.74 -7.51
N ILE A 253 -3.56 -9.24 -7.79
CA ILE A 253 -2.41 -8.40 -8.19
C ILE A 253 -2.26 -8.24 -9.70
N GLY A 254 -3.13 -8.88 -10.49
CA GLY A 254 -3.00 -8.97 -11.95
C GLY A 254 -2.01 -10.07 -12.38
N LEU A 255 -2.42 -10.88 -13.37
CA LEU A 255 -1.57 -11.97 -13.86
C LEU A 255 -0.38 -11.48 -14.68
N GLU A 256 -0.47 -10.29 -15.24
CA GLU A 256 0.60 -9.59 -15.97
C GLU A 256 1.29 -8.51 -15.12
N ASN A 257 1.31 -8.70 -13.79
CA ASN A 257 1.98 -7.77 -12.88
C ASN A 257 3.47 -7.63 -13.26
N ARG A 258 3.91 -6.39 -13.51
CA ARG A 258 5.22 -6.09 -14.11
C ARG A 258 6.22 -5.48 -13.14
N VAL A 259 5.74 -4.86 -12.07
CA VAL A 259 6.55 -4.04 -11.16
C VAL A 259 6.51 -4.59 -9.74
N THR A 260 5.31 -4.65 -9.17
CA THR A 260 5.17 -4.86 -7.73
C THR A 260 5.45 -6.29 -7.29
N PHE A 261 5.11 -7.30 -8.11
CA PHE A 261 5.45 -8.68 -7.81
C PHE A 261 6.97 -8.88 -7.72
N ALA A 262 7.71 -8.40 -8.73
CA ALA A 262 9.17 -8.53 -8.75
C ALA A 262 9.83 -7.88 -7.52
N LEU A 263 9.35 -6.70 -7.11
CA LEU A 263 9.85 -6.00 -5.93
C LEU A 263 9.53 -6.77 -4.63
N CYS A 264 8.28 -7.17 -4.43
CA CYS A 264 7.86 -7.89 -3.24
C CYS A 264 8.55 -9.25 -3.12
N HIS A 265 8.63 -10.01 -4.22
CA HIS A 265 9.30 -11.31 -4.25
C HIS A 265 10.80 -11.21 -3.93
N SER A 266 11.46 -10.12 -4.37
CA SER A 266 12.92 -9.98 -4.21
C SER A 266 13.32 -9.32 -2.90
N LEU A 267 12.47 -8.46 -2.30
CA LEU A 267 12.88 -7.55 -1.23
C LEU A 267 12.19 -7.79 0.11
N LEU A 268 11.04 -8.45 0.14
CA LEU A 268 10.39 -8.78 1.42
C LEU A 268 11.10 -9.99 2.04
N ASP A 269 11.48 -9.85 3.31
CA ASP A 269 12.11 -10.93 4.07
C ASP A 269 11.08 -11.95 4.57
N GLU A 270 9.83 -11.51 4.77
CA GLU A 270 8.73 -12.34 5.26
C GLU A 270 7.37 -11.75 4.87
N ILE A 271 6.36 -12.61 4.73
CA ILE A 271 4.95 -12.21 4.63
C ILE A 271 4.17 -12.93 5.73
N VAL A 272 3.48 -12.17 6.57
CA VAL A 272 2.66 -12.65 7.68
C VAL A 272 1.20 -12.45 7.37
N LEU A 273 0.37 -13.46 7.63
CA LEU A 273 -1.06 -13.41 7.45
C LEU A 273 -1.77 -13.29 8.80
N VAL A 274 -2.80 -12.42 8.85
CA VAL A 274 -3.62 -12.19 10.03
C VAL A 274 -5.09 -12.52 9.76
N SER A 275 -5.77 -13.07 10.78
CA SER A 275 -7.19 -13.41 10.72
C SER A 275 -8.09 -12.18 10.91
N GLU A 276 -9.37 -12.31 10.59
CA GLU A 276 -10.37 -11.26 10.81
C GLU A 276 -10.47 -10.85 12.29
N ALA A 277 -10.43 -11.81 13.21
CA ALA A 277 -10.42 -11.54 14.65
C ALA A 277 -9.18 -10.75 15.09
N GLU A 278 -8.00 -11.08 14.54
CA GLU A 278 -6.78 -10.34 14.81
C GLU A 278 -6.84 -8.93 14.22
N ILE A 279 -7.40 -8.74 13.01
CA ILE A 279 -7.60 -7.43 12.40
C ILE A 279 -8.55 -6.59 13.28
N ALA A 280 -9.67 -7.16 13.72
CA ALA A 280 -10.59 -6.48 14.63
C ALA A 280 -9.90 -6.09 15.96
N ALA A 281 -9.05 -6.96 16.52
CA ALA A 281 -8.25 -6.64 17.69
C ALA A 281 -7.25 -5.50 17.42
N GLY A 282 -6.64 -5.46 16.22
CA GLY A 282 -5.76 -4.37 15.78
C GLY A 282 -6.47 -3.02 15.68
N ILE A 283 -7.70 -2.99 15.11
CA ILE A 283 -8.52 -1.77 15.05
C ILE A 283 -8.89 -1.29 16.47
N ARG A 284 -9.30 -2.20 17.35
CA ARG A 284 -9.60 -1.88 18.76
C ARG A 284 -8.39 -1.30 19.50
N HIS A 285 -7.23 -1.91 19.30
CA HIS A 285 -5.98 -1.43 19.90
C HIS A 285 -5.63 -0.02 19.42
N ALA A 286 -5.66 0.20 18.11
CA ALA A 286 -5.36 1.51 17.53
C ALA A 286 -6.28 2.60 18.11
N ALA A 287 -7.57 2.30 18.29
CA ALA A 287 -8.53 3.24 18.86
C ALA A 287 -8.32 3.50 20.36
N ARG A 288 -8.08 2.44 21.16
CA ARG A 288 -8.08 2.55 22.62
C ARG A 288 -6.74 2.93 23.22
N GLU A 289 -5.65 2.41 22.65
CA GLU A 289 -4.31 2.58 23.21
C GLU A 289 -3.50 3.66 22.45
N GLU A 290 -3.74 3.81 21.15
CA GLU A 290 -3.00 4.78 20.33
C GLU A 290 -3.81 6.04 19.99
N GLY A 291 -5.14 6.05 20.27
CA GLY A 291 -6.02 7.17 19.95
C GLY A 291 -6.22 7.39 18.44
N LEU A 292 -6.04 6.34 17.63
CA LEU A 292 -6.07 6.40 16.18
C LEU A 292 -7.33 5.76 15.60
N ILE A 293 -7.94 6.42 14.60
CA ILE A 293 -8.95 5.79 13.74
C ILE A 293 -8.22 5.18 12.55
N VAL A 294 -8.31 3.84 12.43
CA VAL A 294 -7.67 3.09 11.35
C VAL A 294 -8.68 2.17 10.66
N GLU A 295 -8.54 2.01 9.36
CA GLU A 295 -9.23 0.96 8.61
C GLU A 295 -8.56 -0.39 8.81
N GLY A 296 -9.22 -1.51 8.44
CA GLY A 296 -8.66 -2.84 8.62
C GLY A 296 -7.28 -3.02 7.99
N ALA A 297 -7.07 -2.47 6.78
CA ALA A 297 -5.76 -2.47 6.11
C ALA A 297 -4.68 -1.73 6.92
N GLY A 298 -5.02 -0.62 7.57
CA GLY A 298 -4.11 0.12 8.44
C GLY A 298 -3.82 -0.58 9.77
N ALA A 299 -4.66 -1.54 10.17
CA ALA A 299 -4.59 -2.24 11.44
C ALA A 299 -3.81 -3.57 11.41
N VAL A 300 -3.49 -4.13 10.22
CA VAL A 300 -2.88 -5.47 10.12
C VAL A 300 -1.53 -5.58 10.84
N GLY A 301 -0.77 -4.51 10.91
CA GLY A 301 0.49 -4.47 11.63
C GLY A 301 0.31 -4.59 13.15
N PHE A 302 -0.68 -3.89 13.72
CA PHE A 302 -1.08 -4.07 15.11
C PHE A 302 -1.55 -5.50 15.35
N ALA A 303 -2.38 -6.04 14.46
CA ALA A 303 -2.89 -7.40 14.52
C ALA A 303 -1.76 -8.44 14.63
N ALA A 304 -0.74 -8.33 13.78
CA ALA A 304 0.40 -9.25 13.74
C ALA A 304 1.27 -9.17 15.01
N ILE A 305 1.45 -7.97 15.57
CA ILE A 305 2.19 -7.79 16.84
C ILE A 305 1.39 -8.36 18.02
N LEU A 306 0.11 -8.00 18.13
CA LEU A 306 -0.75 -8.38 19.26
C LEU A 306 -1.00 -9.88 19.34
N SER A 307 -1.14 -10.55 18.19
CA SER A 307 -1.29 -12.01 18.10
C SER A 307 -0.01 -12.79 18.35
N GLY A 308 1.14 -12.10 18.46
CA GLY A 308 2.45 -12.75 18.65
C GLY A 308 3.02 -13.40 17.39
N LYS A 309 2.40 -13.22 16.23
CA LYS A 309 2.92 -13.70 14.93
C LYS A 309 4.22 -13.01 14.56
N ILE A 310 4.42 -11.76 15.02
CA ILE A 310 5.68 -11.03 14.89
C ILE A 310 6.25 -10.75 16.27
N LYS A 311 7.52 -11.13 16.47
CA LYS A 311 8.30 -10.79 17.66
C LYS A 311 9.09 -9.53 17.41
N ILE A 312 8.89 -8.53 18.24
CA ILE A 312 9.66 -7.28 18.24
C ILE A 312 10.95 -7.53 19.03
N THR A 313 12.10 -7.44 18.37
CA THR A 313 13.40 -7.70 18.96
C THR A 313 14.33 -6.49 18.98
N GLY A 314 13.90 -5.38 18.36
CA GLY A 314 14.65 -4.14 18.25
C GLY A 314 13.81 -3.02 17.66
N PRO A 315 14.43 -1.87 17.36
CA PRO A 315 13.73 -0.71 16.81
C PRO A 315 12.90 -1.04 15.58
N THR A 316 11.58 -0.85 15.69
CA THR A 316 10.60 -1.28 14.69
C THR A 316 9.70 -0.13 14.27
N ALA A 317 9.51 0.04 12.96
CA ALA A 317 8.52 0.94 12.39
C ALA A 317 7.30 0.15 11.88
N LEU A 318 6.10 0.65 12.19
CA LEU A 318 4.82 0.14 11.71
C LEU A 318 4.15 1.17 10.82
N ILE A 319 3.81 0.81 9.58
CA ILE A 319 3.10 1.69 8.65
C ILE A 319 1.60 1.61 8.92
N VAL A 320 1.02 2.70 9.43
CA VAL A 320 -0.42 2.88 9.60
C VAL A 320 -0.98 3.52 8.33
N SER A 321 -1.35 2.68 7.38
CA SER A 321 -1.50 3.04 5.97
C SER A 321 -2.74 3.87 5.63
N GLY A 322 -3.82 3.78 6.42
CA GLY A 322 -5.06 4.51 6.18
C GLY A 322 -6.08 4.41 7.31
N GLY A 323 -7.01 5.36 7.33
CA GLY A 323 -8.06 5.48 8.35
C GLY A 323 -9.47 5.64 7.78
N ASN A 324 -9.70 5.33 6.50
CA ASN A 324 -10.99 5.52 5.83
C ASN A 324 -11.97 4.36 6.11
N ILE A 325 -12.26 4.11 7.37
CA ILE A 325 -13.25 3.12 7.83
C ILE A 325 -14.63 3.77 7.96
N ASP A 326 -15.69 2.98 7.71
CA ASP A 326 -17.05 3.42 8.00
C ASP A 326 -17.23 3.62 9.51
N PRO A 327 -17.74 4.78 9.97
CA PRO A 327 -17.87 5.07 11.40
C PRO A 327 -18.75 4.08 12.17
N ALA A 328 -19.78 3.51 11.53
CA ALA A 328 -20.66 2.53 12.17
C ALA A 328 -19.94 1.18 12.35
N ILE A 329 -19.18 0.75 11.32
CA ILE A 329 -18.34 -0.44 11.39
C ILE A 329 -17.27 -0.26 12.46
N HIS A 330 -16.56 0.89 12.45
CA HIS A 330 -15.53 1.20 13.44
C HIS A 330 -16.09 1.13 14.86
N LYS A 331 -17.24 1.78 15.11
CA LYS A 331 -17.91 1.75 16.42
C LYS A 331 -18.24 0.32 16.84
N THR A 332 -18.81 -0.49 15.95
CA THR A 332 -19.18 -1.89 16.22
C THR A 332 -17.97 -2.73 16.64
N ILE A 333 -16.82 -2.53 15.95
CA ILE A 333 -15.57 -3.23 16.27
C ILE A 333 -15.00 -2.76 17.61
N VAL A 334 -14.96 -1.44 17.85
CA VAL A 334 -14.39 -0.87 19.08
C VAL A 334 -15.24 -1.23 20.30
N ASP A 335 -16.58 -1.29 20.18
CA ASP A 335 -17.48 -1.72 21.24
C ASP A 335 -17.40 -3.23 21.54
N GLY A 336 -16.69 -4.01 20.70
CA GLY A 336 -16.49 -5.45 20.92
C GLY A 336 -17.62 -6.34 20.39
N ALA A 337 -18.51 -5.82 19.55
CA ALA A 337 -19.61 -6.59 18.95
C ALA A 337 -19.16 -7.46 17.75
N VAL A 338 -17.94 -7.29 17.28
CA VAL A 338 -17.26 -8.15 16.29
C VAL A 338 -16.10 -8.84 17.00
N ALA A 339 -16.14 -10.17 17.05
CA ALA A 339 -15.11 -11.01 17.67
C ALA A 339 -13.97 -11.31 16.68
#